data_f6e029a057e256fa33972b04555f5605
#
_entry.id   f6e029a057e256fa33972b04555f5605
#
_cell.length_a   1.000
_cell.length_b   1.000
_cell.length_c   1.000
_cell.angle_alpha   90.00
_cell.angle_beta   90.00
_cell.angle_gamma   90.00
#
_symmetry.space_group_name_H-M   'P 1'
#
loop_
_entity.id
_entity.type
_entity.pdbx_description
1 polymer ?
#
loop_
_entity_poly.entity_id
_entity_poly.type
_entity_poly.pdbx_seq_one_letter_code
_entity_poly.pdbx_strand_id
1 'polypeptide(L)'
;MEKLKILLVTMLPLLAGACRSIGGQEIIDTPTPADTLQVKSFTTTLTALAPYPVLWTDVLVYRTDGLKDLEAHLRSDGPTVQLSTADSLPKKVAVVANAGGSFNTGALNHFDSLDGIVLRLADENPSAPVMSGIFDILPGHDTTLTLTPLLCTVELISVTNWFIEDKLAENPRVWLENVNTEAELFRTQGFTVRDAARSKTVYLPFDIGIYTQYPQTRLFCYPNDLPNPDAGNPATELVLQCEIEGETWTGRFTLHPIMRGETIQLEAEIRPYGAGRH
;
A
#
# COMPACT_ATOMS: atom_id res chain seq x y z
N MET A 1 38.82 15.18 -28.54
CA MET A 1 38.69 15.68 -29.90
C MET A 1 37.37 15.09 -30.40
N GLU A 2 36.31 15.79 -30.60
CA GLU A 2 35.91 16.89 -31.45
C GLU A 2 34.73 17.63 -30.83
N LYS A 3 34.77 18.94 -30.99
CA LYS A 3 33.73 19.86 -30.51
C LYS A 3 32.69 20.03 -31.63
N LEU A 4 31.43 19.78 -31.36
CA LEU A 4 30.35 20.15 -32.26
C LEU A 4 29.76 21.49 -31.81
N LYS A 5 29.92 22.50 -32.62
CA LYS A 5 29.36 23.85 -32.48
C LYS A 5 27.96 23.87 -33.10
N ILE A 6 26.97 24.26 -32.33
CA ILE A 6 25.62 24.53 -32.82
C ILE A 6 25.54 26.01 -33.16
N LEU A 7 25.24 26.26 -34.44
CA LEU A 7 25.07 27.57 -35.04
C LEU A 7 23.62 28.05 -34.85
N LEU A 8 23.47 29.18 -34.16
CA LEU A 8 22.17 29.86 -33.98
C LEU A 8 21.95 30.79 -35.16
N VAL A 9 20.92 30.52 -35.97
CA VAL A 9 20.50 31.42 -37.07
C VAL A 9 19.24 32.15 -36.65
N THR A 10 19.39 33.43 -36.37
CA THR A 10 18.31 34.40 -36.22
C THR A 10 17.94 34.98 -37.58
N MET A 11 16.71 34.74 -38.05
CA MET A 11 16.13 35.48 -39.16
C MET A 11 15.03 36.43 -38.67
N LEU A 12 15.27 37.70 -38.85
CA LEU A 12 14.35 38.80 -38.67
C LEU A 12 13.88 39.24 -40.06
N PRO A 13 12.61 39.35 -40.38
CA PRO A 13 12.17 40.13 -41.54
C PRO A 13 11.67 41.51 -41.10
N LEU A 14 12.35 42.54 -41.59
CA LEU A 14 11.84 43.89 -41.68
C LEU A 14 10.81 43.97 -42.81
N LEU A 15 9.62 44.45 -42.52
CA LEU A 15 8.69 44.96 -43.51
C LEU A 15 8.35 46.41 -43.17
N ALA A 16 8.95 47.32 -43.91
CA ALA A 16 8.57 48.72 -43.96
C ALA A 16 7.39 48.89 -44.95
N GLY A 17 6.27 49.40 -44.52
CA GLY A 17 5.15 49.79 -45.40
C GLY A 17 4.68 51.19 -45.05
N ALA A 18 4.77 52.05 -46.04
CA ALA A 18 4.60 53.48 -45.98
C ALA A 18 3.18 53.95 -45.64
N CYS A 19 3.13 55.01 -44.88
CA CYS A 19 1.94 55.79 -44.54
C CYS A 19 1.33 56.53 -45.72
N ARG A 20 0.00 56.62 -45.75
CA ARG A 20 -0.76 57.70 -46.36
C ARG A 20 -1.79 58.20 -45.38
N SER A 21 -1.65 59.44 -44.94
CA SER A 21 -2.59 60.14 -44.06
C SER A 21 -3.82 60.59 -44.83
N ILE A 22 -4.99 60.26 -44.31
CA ILE A 22 -6.25 60.98 -44.59
C ILE A 22 -6.87 61.27 -43.22
N GLY A 23 -7.12 62.54 -42.96
CA GLY A 23 -7.67 63.01 -41.68
C GLY A 23 -9.05 62.46 -41.40
N GLY A 24 -9.18 61.85 -40.27
CA GLY A 24 -10.37 61.46 -39.59
C GLY A 24 -10.04 61.38 -38.11
N GLN A 25 -10.82 62.00 -37.28
CA GLN A 25 -10.68 62.05 -35.84
C GLN A 25 -10.85 60.61 -35.33
N GLU A 26 -9.75 59.89 -35.15
CA GLU A 26 -9.79 58.58 -34.52
C GLU A 26 -10.02 58.76 -33.00
N ILE A 27 -11.16 58.26 -32.54
CA ILE A 27 -11.36 57.95 -31.14
C ILE A 27 -10.40 56.80 -30.83
N ILE A 28 -9.28 57.11 -30.13
CA ILE A 28 -8.40 56.08 -29.60
C ILE A 28 -9.15 55.38 -28.49
N ASP A 29 -9.86 54.29 -28.84
CA ASP A 29 -10.27 53.29 -27.86
C ASP A 29 -8.97 52.72 -27.28
N THR A 30 -8.65 53.22 -26.09
CA THR A 30 -7.62 52.59 -25.26
C THR A 30 -8.10 51.14 -25.02
N PRO A 31 -7.34 50.11 -25.46
CA PRO A 31 -7.73 48.73 -25.15
C PRO A 31 -7.80 48.61 -23.65
N THR A 32 -9.02 48.37 -23.15
CA THR A 32 -9.22 47.95 -21.79
C THR A 32 -8.25 46.81 -21.51
N PRO A 33 -7.43 46.87 -20.44
CA PRO A 33 -6.54 45.77 -20.14
C PRO A 33 -7.40 44.51 -20.09
N ALA A 34 -7.04 43.53 -20.94
CA ALA A 34 -7.68 42.23 -20.90
C ALA A 34 -7.67 41.78 -19.45
N ASP A 35 -8.87 41.61 -18.88
CA ASP A 35 -8.99 40.98 -17.57
C ASP A 35 -8.22 39.68 -17.62
N THR A 36 -7.04 39.71 -17.03
CA THR A 36 -6.24 38.49 -16.84
C THR A 36 -7.07 37.64 -15.90
N LEU A 37 -7.81 36.68 -16.45
CA LEU A 37 -8.56 35.71 -15.69
C LEU A 37 -7.57 35.06 -14.70
N GLN A 38 -7.59 35.55 -13.48
CA GLN A 38 -6.82 34.92 -12.40
C GLN A 38 -7.45 33.56 -12.14
N VAL A 39 -6.81 32.51 -12.65
CA VAL A 39 -7.21 31.14 -12.33
C VAL A 39 -6.96 30.97 -10.83
N LYS A 40 -8.03 30.99 -10.05
CA LYS A 40 -7.97 30.72 -8.62
C LYS A 40 -7.60 29.26 -8.43
N SER A 41 -6.44 28.97 -7.86
CA SER A 41 -6.04 27.62 -7.48
C SER A 41 -6.20 27.43 -5.97
N PHE A 42 -6.62 26.24 -5.59
CA PHE A 42 -6.75 25.81 -4.19
C PHE A 42 -5.64 24.82 -3.90
N THR A 43 -4.72 25.21 -3.02
CA THR A 43 -3.61 24.33 -2.59
C THR A 43 -3.97 23.64 -1.28
N THR A 44 -3.73 22.34 -1.22
CA THR A 44 -3.97 21.47 -0.06
C THR A 44 -2.73 20.65 0.21
N THR A 45 -2.29 20.64 1.46
CA THR A 45 -1.26 19.72 1.92
C THR A 45 -1.91 18.44 2.42
N LEU A 46 -1.59 17.32 1.79
CA LEU A 46 -2.00 15.98 2.22
C LEU A 46 -0.84 15.34 2.95
N THR A 47 -1.06 14.93 4.21
CA THR A 47 -0.04 14.24 5.01
C THR A 47 -0.51 12.83 5.36
N ALA A 48 0.20 11.81 4.89
CA ALA A 48 -0.05 10.42 5.22
C ALA A 48 0.43 10.11 6.64
N LEU A 49 -0.48 9.65 7.50
CA LEU A 49 -0.18 9.07 8.80
C LEU A 49 -0.24 7.56 8.71
N ALA A 50 0.83 6.87 9.09
CA ALA A 50 0.95 5.43 8.91
C ALA A 50 1.74 4.77 10.05
N PRO A 51 1.49 3.49 10.38
CA PRO A 51 2.22 2.75 11.42
C PRO A 51 3.63 2.33 11.00
N TYR A 52 3.97 2.44 9.71
CA TYR A 52 5.28 2.10 9.14
C TYR A 52 5.90 3.30 8.43
N PRO A 53 7.22 3.29 8.18
CA PRO A 53 7.89 4.34 7.41
C PRO A 53 7.23 4.55 6.05
N VAL A 54 6.95 5.81 5.70
CA VAL A 54 6.48 6.21 4.38
C VAL A 54 7.67 6.70 3.58
N LEU A 55 8.08 5.93 2.60
CA LEU A 55 9.23 6.23 1.72
C LEU A 55 8.80 7.14 0.57
N TRP A 56 7.61 6.90 0.02
CA TRP A 56 6.95 7.73 -0.99
C TRP A 56 5.43 7.57 -0.90
N THR A 57 4.73 8.54 -1.42
CA THR A 57 3.27 8.57 -1.46
C THR A 57 2.78 8.87 -2.87
N ASP A 58 1.87 8.04 -3.37
CA ASP A 58 1.08 8.27 -4.57
C ASP A 58 -0.32 8.73 -4.17
N VAL A 59 -0.82 9.77 -4.82
CA VAL A 59 -2.17 10.31 -4.63
C VAL A 59 -2.89 10.34 -5.97
N LEU A 60 -3.97 9.60 -6.08
CA LEU A 60 -4.88 9.59 -7.21
C LEU A 60 -6.11 10.42 -6.83
N VAL A 61 -6.36 11.51 -7.56
CA VAL A 61 -7.44 12.47 -7.27
C VAL A 61 -8.56 12.28 -8.27
N TYR A 62 -9.76 11.99 -7.76
CA TYR A 62 -10.94 11.74 -8.58
C TYR A 62 -11.99 12.81 -8.34
N ARG A 63 -12.72 13.13 -9.41
CA ARG A 63 -13.90 13.99 -9.34
C ARG A 63 -15.02 13.28 -8.58
N THR A 64 -15.83 14.08 -7.88
CA THR A 64 -17.01 13.57 -7.15
C THR A 64 -18.32 13.76 -7.94
N ASP A 65 -18.22 14.26 -9.17
CA ASP A 65 -19.37 14.30 -10.09
C ASP A 65 -19.72 12.87 -10.59
N GLY A 66 -20.78 12.76 -11.37
CA GLY A 66 -21.28 11.47 -11.85
C GLY A 66 -20.29 10.69 -12.72
N LEU A 67 -19.22 11.32 -13.24
CA LEU A 67 -18.22 10.69 -14.09
C LEU A 67 -17.12 10.00 -13.28
N LYS A 68 -16.80 10.51 -12.07
CA LYS A 68 -15.75 9.98 -11.19
C LYS A 68 -14.38 9.78 -11.87
N ASP A 69 -14.03 10.65 -12.81
CA ASP A 69 -12.81 10.56 -13.60
C ASP A 69 -11.59 10.96 -12.78
N LEU A 70 -10.43 10.40 -13.12
CA LEU A 70 -9.14 10.78 -12.58
C LEU A 70 -8.78 12.21 -13.03
N GLU A 71 -8.65 13.12 -12.07
CA GLU A 71 -8.28 14.52 -12.31
C GLU A 71 -6.78 14.73 -12.23
N ALA A 72 -6.10 14.07 -11.29
CA ALA A 72 -4.66 14.16 -11.12
C ALA A 72 -4.07 12.89 -10.51
N HIS A 73 -2.80 12.61 -10.85
CA HIS A 73 -1.94 11.67 -10.17
C HIS A 73 -0.68 12.40 -9.72
N LEU A 74 -0.40 12.34 -8.43
CA LEU A 74 0.75 13.00 -7.80
C LEU A 74 1.60 11.95 -7.11
N ARG A 75 2.92 12.10 -7.19
CA ARG A 75 3.87 11.29 -6.43
C ARG A 75 4.86 12.19 -5.73
N SER A 76 5.16 11.89 -4.49
CA SER A 76 6.11 12.61 -3.66
C SER A 76 6.96 11.65 -2.84
N ASP A 77 8.19 12.02 -2.57
CA ASP A 77 9.02 11.34 -1.58
C ASP A 77 8.52 11.67 -0.17
N GLY A 78 8.43 10.63 0.67
CA GLY A 78 7.93 10.76 2.03
C GLY A 78 6.40 10.90 2.15
N PRO A 79 5.90 11.34 3.32
CA PRO A 79 4.48 11.30 3.65
C PRO A 79 3.66 12.49 3.16
N THR A 80 4.27 13.53 2.60
CA THR A 80 3.58 14.79 2.30
C THR A 80 3.48 15.05 0.81
N VAL A 81 2.26 15.36 0.34
CA VAL A 81 1.97 15.68 -1.06
C VAL A 81 1.24 17.02 -1.13
N GLN A 82 1.66 17.88 -2.06
CA GLN A 82 0.98 19.14 -2.37
C GLN A 82 0.02 18.93 -3.54
N LEU A 83 -1.26 19.14 -3.30
CA LEU A 83 -2.32 19.09 -4.30
C LEU A 83 -2.76 20.51 -4.65
N SER A 84 -2.82 20.84 -5.94
CA SER A 84 -3.41 22.08 -6.44
C SER A 84 -4.58 21.75 -7.38
N THR A 85 -5.76 22.31 -7.10
CA THR A 85 -6.97 22.12 -7.91
C THR A 85 -7.47 23.46 -8.44
N ALA A 86 -8.14 23.43 -9.58
CA ALA A 86 -8.72 24.63 -10.19
C ALA A 86 -10.05 25.07 -9.53
N ASP A 87 -10.69 24.19 -8.76
CA ASP A 87 -11.95 24.44 -8.07
C ASP A 87 -11.89 23.98 -6.61
N SER A 88 -12.88 24.39 -5.82
CA SER A 88 -13.04 24.06 -4.41
C SER A 88 -14.06 22.91 -4.17
N LEU A 89 -14.46 22.21 -5.22
CA LEU A 89 -15.41 21.11 -5.07
C LEU A 89 -14.75 19.95 -4.31
N PRO A 90 -15.52 19.20 -3.50
CA PRO A 90 -14.99 18.01 -2.84
C PRO A 90 -14.33 17.07 -3.83
N LYS A 91 -13.25 16.42 -3.42
CA LYS A 91 -12.52 15.42 -4.21
C LYS A 91 -12.45 14.10 -3.44
N LYS A 92 -12.49 12.99 -4.17
CA LYS A 92 -12.19 11.69 -3.63
C LYS A 92 -10.74 11.36 -3.94
N VAL A 93 -9.93 11.06 -2.92
CA VAL A 93 -8.52 10.74 -3.09
C VAL A 93 -8.25 9.32 -2.66
N ALA A 94 -7.57 8.57 -3.54
CA ALA A 94 -6.98 7.29 -3.19
C ALA A 94 -5.49 7.49 -2.97
N VAL A 95 -5.02 7.15 -1.77
CA VAL A 95 -3.64 7.37 -1.34
C VAL A 95 -2.96 6.03 -1.13
N VAL A 96 -1.76 5.88 -1.67
CA VAL A 96 -0.94 4.69 -1.53
C VAL A 96 0.47 5.09 -1.12
N ALA A 97 0.96 4.49 -0.06
CA ALA A 97 2.35 4.61 0.35
C ALA A 97 3.12 3.32 0.03
N ASN A 98 4.38 3.46 -0.33
CA ASN A 98 5.35 2.38 -0.55
C ASN A 98 5.02 1.40 -1.71
N ALA A 99 4.15 1.75 -2.65
CA ALA A 99 3.93 0.92 -3.83
C ALA A 99 5.21 0.84 -4.69
N GLY A 100 5.64 -0.36 -5.04
CA GLY A 100 6.94 -0.62 -5.69
C GLY A 100 7.10 -0.09 -7.13
N GLY A 101 6.05 0.48 -7.74
CA GLY A 101 6.08 1.03 -9.09
C GLY A 101 5.13 2.21 -9.25
N SER A 102 5.19 2.88 -10.40
CA SER A 102 4.21 3.89 -10.76
C SER A 102 2.92 3.24 -11.24
N PHE A 103 1.79 3.82 -10.89
CA PHE A 103 0.49 3.37 -11.37
C PHE A 103 0.30 3.70 -12.86
N ASN A 104 -0.30 2.77 -13.59
CA ASN A 104 -0.77 3.03 -14.96
C ASN A 104 -2.04 3.87 -14.91
N THR A 105 -1.91 5.19 -14.96
CA THR A 105 -3.02 6.14 -14.89
C THR A 105 -4.05 5.95 -16.02
N GLY A 106 -3.64 5.42 -17.18
CA GLY A 106 -4.57 5.09 -18.26
C GLY A 106 -5.54 3.97 -17.91
N ALA A 107 -5.12 3.02 -17.04
CA ALA A 107 -6.01 1.97 -16.53
C ALA A 107 -6.83 2.43 -15.32
N LEU A 108 -6.44 3.54 -14.67
CA LEU A 108 -7.06 4.08 -13.45
C LEU A 108 -7.81 5.38 -13.72
N ASN A 109 -8.24 5.62 -14.95
CA ASN A 109 -8.94 6.83 -15.35
C ASN A 109 -10.32 7.02 -14.70
N HIS A 110 -10.87 5.99 -14.07
CA HIS A 110 -12.15 6.02 -13.37
C HIS A 110 -11.99 5.44 -11.96
N PHE A 111 -12.68 6.02 -10.97
CA PHE A 111 -12.57 5.62 -9.56
C PHE A 111 -12.83 4.14 -9.32
N ASP A 112 -13.83 3.57 -9.99
CA ASP A 112 -14.21 2.16 -9.80
C ASP A 112 -13.13 1.19 -10.35
N SER A 113 -12.14 1.69 -11.11
CA SER A 113 -10.99 0.89 -11.57
C SER A 113 -10.00 0.56 -10.44
N LEU A 114 -10.09 1.24 -9.30
CA LEU A 114 -9.26 0.99 -8.11
C LEU A 114 -9.45 -0.44 -7.56
N ASP A 115 -10.65 -0.99 -7.70
CA ASP A 115 -10.99 -2.35 -7.25
C ASP A 115 -10.18 -3.45 -7.97
N GLY A 116 -9.63 -3.11 -9.15
CA GLY A 116 -8.78 -4.02 -9.93
C GLY A 116 -7.30 -4.02 -9.56
N ILE A 117 -6.87 -3.19 -8.62
CA ILE A 117 -5.46 -3.14 -8.21
C ILE A 117 -5.18 -4.27 -7.22
N VAL A 118 -4.42 -5.27 -7.67
CA VAL A 118 -4.05 -6.44 -6.87
C VAL A 118 -2.55 -6.39 -6.55
N LEU A 119 -2.20 -6.61 -5.30
CA LEU A 119 -0.83 -6.77 -4.82
C LEU A 119 -0.52 -8.24 -4.61
N ARG A 120 0.78 -8.58 -4.69
CA ARG A 120 1.31 -9.91 -4.43
C ARG A 120 2.15 -9.91 -3.16
N LEU A 121 1.90 -10.87 -2.29
CA LEU A 121 2.63 -11.03 -1.04
C LEU A 121 4.14 -11.19 -1.25
N ALA A 122 4.54 -11.83 -2.36
CA ALA A 122 5.95 -12.04 -2.71
C ALA A 122 6.71 -10.74 -3.00
N ASP A 123 6.01 -9.66 -3.38
CA ASP A 123 6.58 -8.37 -3.75
C ASP A 123 6.57 -7.38 -2.56
N GLU A 124 6.01 -7.77 -1.41
CA GLU A 124 5.92 -6.92 -0.22
C GLU A 124 7.25 -6.77 0.50
N ASN A 125 7.49 -5.56 0.99
CA ASN A 125 8.58 -5.28 1.92
C ASN A 125 8.04 -5.13 3.35
N PRO A 126 8.22 -6.10 4.25
CA PRO A 126 7.66 -6.03 5.59
C PRO A 126 8.19 -4.87 6.45
N SER A 127 9.34 -4.28 6.11
CA SER A 127 9.89 -3.11 6.82
C SER A 127 9.26 -1.79 6.38
N ALA A 128 8.67 -1.77 5.17
CA ALA A 128 7.95 -0.63 4.60
C ALA A 128 6.82 -1.17 3.71
N PRO A 129 5.79 -1.80 4.28
CA PRO A 129 4.72 -2.44 3.54
C PRO A 129 3.90 -1.43 2.74
N VAL A 130 3.19 -1.92 1.74
CA VAL A 130 2.25 -1.09 1.01
C VAL A 130 1.06 -0.77 1.90
N MET A 131 0.75 0.53 2.03
CA MET A 131 -0.35 1.05 2.83
C MET A 131 -1.25 1.90 1.96
N SER A 132 -2.55 1.85 2.18
CA SER A 132 -3.49 2.64 1.39
C SER A 132 -4.73 3.08 2.17
N GLY A 133 -5.45 4.03 1.58
CA GLY A 133 -6.74 4.51 2.05
C GLY A 133 -7.45 5.33 0.99
N ILE A 134 -8.77 5.46 1.13
CA ILE A 134 -9.62 6.30 0.30
C ILE A 134 -10.28 7.34 1.20
N PHE A 135 -10.26 8.61 0.78
CA PHE A 135 -10.71 9.73 1.59
C PHE A 135 -11.51 10.74 0.73
N ASP A 136 -12.43 11.42 1.38
CA ASP A 136 -13.06 12.62 0.82
C ASP A 136 -12.33 13.85 1.39
N ILE A 137 -11.86 14.74 0.53
CA ILE A 137 -11.16 15.97 0.91
C ILE A 137 -11.85 17.20 0.36
N LEU A 138 -11.64 18.33 1.03
CA LEU A 138 -12.06 19.65 0.54
C LEU A 138 -10.81 20.46 0.17
N PRO A 139 -10.63 20.83 -1.10
CA PRO A 139 -9.51 21.64 -1.54
C PRO A 139 -9.36 22.97 -0.77
N GLY A 140 -8.09 23.35 -0.51
CA GLY A 140 -7.78 24.55 0.29
C GLY A 140 -7.66 24.30 1.80
N HIS A 141 -7.84 23.05 2.25
CA HIS A 141 -7.68 22.67 3.66
C HIS A 141 -6.65 21.54 3.80
N ASP A 142 -5.62 21.80 4.60
CA ASP A 142 -4.61 20.78 4.91
C ASP A 142 -5.25 19.58 5.64
N THR A 143 -4.92 18.37 5.24
CA THR A 143 -5.60 17.17 5.71
C THR A 143 -4.60 16.06 6.03
N THR A 144 -4.78 15.43 7.20
CA THR A 144 -4.05 14.21 7.59
C THR A 144 -4.87 12.98 7.24
N LEU A 145 -4.25 12.03 6.54
CA LEU A 145 -4.87 10.83 5.98
C LEU A 145 -4.26 9.58 6.62
N THR A 146 -5.04 8.83 7.40
CA THR A 146 -4.55 7.61 8.07
C THR A 146 -4.57 6.43 7.11
N LEU A 147 -3.38 5.93 6.76
CA LEU A 147 -3.21 4.78 5.89
C LEU A 147 -3.14 3.48 6.70
N THR A 148 -3.69 2.41 6.13
CA THR A 148 -3.65 1.08 6.72
C THR A 148 -2.84 0.15 5.83
N PRO A 149 -1.88 -0.63 6.38
CA PRO A 149 -1.16 -1.63 5.62
C PRO A 149 -2.11 -2.73 5.14
N LEU A 150 -1.84 -3.30 3.96
CA LEU A 150 -2.53 -4.51 3.52
C LEU A 150 -1.91 -5.75 4.19
N LEU A 151 -0.60 -5.71 4.41
CA LEU A 151 0.16 -6.77 5.05
C LEU A 151 -0.25 -6.96 6.51
N CYS A 152 -0.49 -8.23 6.90
CA CYS A 152 -0.74 -8.66 8.26
C CYS A 152 0.48 -9.39 8.82
N THR A 153 0.69 -9.32 10.13
CA THR A 153 1.82 -9.94 10.81
C THR A 153 1.33 -10.99 11.81
N VAL A 154 1.94 -12.16 11.80
CA VAL A 154 1.77 -13.19 12.84
C VAL A 154 3.08 -13.31 13.60
N GLU A 155 3.07 -12.89 14.86
CA GLU A 155 4.24 -12.93 15.75
C GLU A 155 4.15 -14.17 16.63
N LEU A 156 5.08 -15.11 16.46
CA LEU A 156 5.28 -16.20 17.42
C LEU A 156 6.09 -15.65 18.60
N ILE A 157 5.39 -15.33 19.69
CA ILE A 157 5.99 -14.71 20.87
C ILE A 157 6.79 -15.73 21.64
N SER A 158 6.17 -16.90 21.94
CA SER A 158 6.79 -17.94 22.76
C SER A 158 6.44 -19.33 22.25
N VAL A 159 7.33 -20.26 22.55
CA VAL A 159 7.11 -21.71 22.37
C VAL A 159 7.47 -22.41 23.67
N THR A 160 6.53 -23.18 24.21
CA THR A 160 6.73 -23.99 25.41
C THR A 160 6.71 -25.48 25.06
N ASN A 161 7.76 -26.16 25.44
CA ASN A 161 7.87 -27.62 25.26
C ASN A 161 7.44 -28.33 26.55
N TRP A 162 6.39 -29.14 26.47
CA TRP A 162 5.82 -29.91 27.58
C TRP A 162 6.22 -31.40 27.55
N PHE A 163 7.19 -31.78 26.74
CA PHE A 163 7.70 -33.15 26.78
C PHE A 163 8.46 -33.40 28.10
N ILE A 164 8.11 -34.49 28.76
CA ILE A 164 8.78 -34.95 29.97
C ILE A 164 10.14 -35.55 29.58
N GLU A 165 11.09 -35.62 30.52
CA GLU A 165 12.40 -36.26 30.33
C GLU A 165 13.41 -35.46 29.50
N ASP A 166 13.37 -34.12 29.60
CA ASP A 166 14.33 -33.22 28.95
C ASP A 166 14.45 -33.40 27.41
N LYS A 167 13.37 -33.88 26.76
CA LYS A 167 13.37 -34.07 25.31
C LYS A 167 13.44 -32.72 24.60
N LEU A 168 14.48 -32.59 23.79
CA LEU A 168 14.70 -31.40 22.99
C LEU A 168 13.85 -31.45 21.72
N ALA A 169 13.20 -30.34 21.38
CA ALA A 169 12.58 -30.17 20.07
C ALA A 169 13.60 -29.52 19.13
N GLU A 170 14.21 -30.35 18.28
CA GLU A 170 15.31 -30.01 17.40
C GLU A 170 14.81 -29.45 16.06
N ASN A 171 15.61 -28.59 15.43
CA ASN A 171 15.34 -28.03 14.10
C ASN A 171 13.93 -27.42 13.95
N PRO A 172 13.43 -26.62 14.91
CA PRO A 172 12.09 -26.09 14.88
C PRO A 172 11.92 -25.09 13.74
N ARG A 173 10.80 -25.23 13.01
CA ARG A 173 10.47 -24.40 11.87
C ARG A 173 8.98 -24.09 11.84
N VAL A 174 8.65 -22.90 11.37
CA VAL A 174 7.27 -22.42 11.31
C VAL A 174 6.92 -21.87 9.92
N TRP A 175 5.64 -21.94 9.58
CA TRP A 175 5.06 -21.33 8.39
C TRP A 175 3.56 -21.11 8.59
N LEU A 176 2.95 -20.33 7.72
CA LEU A 176 1.50 -20.20 7.65
C LEU A 176 0.97 -21.06 6.50
N GLU A 177 -0.14 -21.73 6.73
CA GLU A 177 -0.96 -22.41 5.71
C GLU A 177 -2.28 -21.65 5.50
N ASN A 178 -2.90 -21.85 4.35
CA ASN A 178 -4.12 -21.18 3.94
C ASN A 178 -3.97 -19.66 3.95
N VAL A 179 -2.94 -19.15 3.28
CA VAL A 179 -2.68 -17.72 3.16
C VAL A 179 -3.11 -17.18 1.81
N ASN A 180 -3.61 -15.96 1.79
CA ASN A 180 -3.79 -15.20 0.56
C ASN A 180 -2.41 -14.73 0.07
N THR A 181 -2.07 -15.05 -1.18
CA THR A 181 -0.85 -14.57 -1.85
C THR A 181 -1.08 -13.32 -2.68
N GLU A 182 -2.34 -13.00 -2.96
CA GLU A 182 -2.77 -11.81 -3.69
C GLU A 182 -3.97 -11.19 -2.97
N ALA A 183 -4.01 -9.85 -2.94
CA ALA A 183 -5.15 -9.13 -2.36
C ALA A 183 -5.35 -7.77 -3.03
N GLU A 184 -6.60 -7.34 -3.09
CA GLU A 184 -6.98 -6.04 -3.66
C GLU A 184 -6.56 -4.91 -2.72
N LEU A 185 -5.80 -3.95 -3.26
CA LEU A 185 -5.14 -2.88 -2.51
C LEU A 185 -6.10 -2.01 -1.68
N PHE A 186 -7.26 -1.69 -2.21
CA PHE A 186 -8.22 -0.80 -1.56
C PHE A 186 -9.38 -1.53 -0.87
N ARG A 187 -9.42 -2.85 -0.93
CA ARG A 187 -10.40 -3.64 -0.19
C ARG A 187 -10.18 -3.47 1.31
N THR A 188 -11.23 -3.24 2.06
CA THR A 188 -11.17 -3.03 3.52
C THR A 188 -11.64 -4.26 4.31
N GLN A 189 -12.46 -5.13 3.70
CA GLN A 189 -13.04 -6.32 4.33
C GLN A 189 -13.49 -7.33 3.27
N GLY A 190 -13.87 -8.53 3.68
CA GLY A 190 -14.39 -9.57 2.80
C GLY A 190 -13.28 -10.34 2.09
N PHE A 191 -12.12 -10.46 2.73
CA PHE A 191 -11.01 -11.24 2.20
C PHE A 191 -11.22 -12.73 2.44
N THR A 192 -11.09 -13.50 1.37
CA THR A 192 -11.20 -14.96 1.40
C THR A 192 -9.99 -15.58 0.74
N VAL A 193 -9.54 -16.74 1.22
CA VAL A 193 -8.45 -17.50 0.60
C VAL A 193 -9.00 -18.20 -0.64
N ARG A 194 -8.53 -17.81 -1.82
CA ARG A 194 -8.94 -18.42 -3.11
C ARG A 194 -8.12 -19.66 -3.44
N ASP A 195 -6.80 -19.56 -3.24
CA ASP A 195 -5.85 -20.64 -3.47
C ASP A 195 -5.09 -20.88 -2.18
N ALA A 196 -5.32 -22.04 -1.54
CA ALA A 196 -4.68 -22.39 -0.29
C ALA A 196 -3.15 -22.49 -0.50
N ALA A 197 -2.47 -21.40 -0.22
CA ALA A 197 -1.02 -21.29 -0.35
C ALA A 197 -0.36 -21.42 1.03
N ARG A 198 0.96 -21.65 0.99
CA ARG A 198 1.83 -21.72 2.16
C ARG A 198 2.80 -20.54 2.13
N SER A 199 3.02 -19.90 3.28
CA SER A 199 4.05 -18.90 3.42
C SER A 199 5.46 -19.51 3.34
N LYS A 200 6.47 -18.65 3.23
CA LYS A 200 7.87 -19.09 3.37
C LYS A 200 8.10 -19.73 4.74
N THR A 201 8.81 -20.85 4.77
CA THR A 201 9.25 -21.50 6.02
C THR A 201 10.32 -20.66 6.69
N VAL A 202 10.18 -20.44 7.99
CA VAL A 202 11.16 -19.77 8.85
C VAL A 202 11.68 -20.78 9.87
N TYR A 203 12.99 -20.95 9.95
CA TYR A 203 13.61 -21.74 11.00
C TYR A 203 13.78 -20.89 12.25
N LEU A 204 13.45 -21.43 13.40
CA LEU A 204 13.68 -20.74 14.66
C LEU A 204 15.19 -20.71 14.96
N PRO A 205 15.68 -19.71 15.70
CA PRO A 205 17.13 -19.51 15.86
C PRO A 205 17.79 -20.49 16.84
N PHE A 206 17.03 -21.36 17.50
CA PHE A 206 17.49 -22.31 18.50
C PHE A 206 16.53 -23.50 18.63
N ASP A 207 17.03 -24.61 19.15
CA ASP A 207 16.23 -25.76 19.54
C ASP A 207 15.45 -25.46 20.83
N ILE A 208 14.26 -26.07 20.99
CA ILE A 208 13.35 -25.74 22.08
C ILE A 208 13.49 -26.78 23.18
N GLY A 209 14.10 -26.37 24.30
CA GLY A 209 14.21 -27.16 25.51
C GLY A 209 12.91 -27.19 26.32
N ILE A 210 12.98 -27.73 27.55
CA ILE A 210 11.83 -27.90 28.47
C ILE A 210 11.24 -26.60 29.03
N TYR A 211 11.85 -25.47 28.73
CA TYR A 211 11.35 -24.17 29.19
C TYR A 211 10.75 -23.37 28.05
N THR A 212 9.88 -22.42 28.41
CA THR A 212 9.37 -21.45 27.46
C THR A 212 10.49 -20.64 26.84
N GLN A 213 10.51 -20.56 25.53
CA GLN A 213 11.48 -19.79 24.76
C GLN A 213 10.80 -18.76 23.87
N TYR A 214 11.52 -17.66 23.58
CA TYR A 214 10.99 -16.48 22.92
C TYR A 214 11.70 -16.26 21.59
N PRO A 215 11.27 -16.92 20.50
CA PRO A 215 11.95 -16.88 19.21
C PRO A 215 11.83 -15.54 18.48
N GLN A 216 10.91 -14.67 18.89
CA GLN A 216 10.62 -13.37 18.25
C GLN A 216 10.47 -13.47 16.73
N THR A 217 9.80 -14.52 16.27
CA THR A 217 9.66 -14.85 14.85
C THR A 217 8.41 -14.21 14.29
N ARG A 218 8.55 -13.56 13.13
CA ARG A 218 7.45 -12.93 12.40
C ARG A 218 7.20 -13.61 11.08
N LEU A 219 5.94 -13.84 10.79
CA LEU A 219 5.43 -14.36 9.53
C LEU A 219 4.43 -13.34 8.96
N PHE A 220 4.28 -13.34 7.65
CA PHE A 220 3.47 -12.35 6.96
C PHE A 220 2.46 -13.02 6.05
N CYS A 221 1.27 -12.43 5.96
CA CYS A 221 0.20 -12.84 5.06
C CYS A 221 -0.67 -11.64 4.68
N TYR A 222 -1.57 -11.84 3.74
CA TYR A 222 -2.68 -10.91 3.51
C TYR A 222 -3.89 -11.30 4.37
N PRO A 223 -4.88 -10.40 4.51
CA PRO A 223 -6.06 -10.65 5.34
C PRO A 223 -6.83 -11.90 4.92
N ASN A 224 -7.46 -12.53 5.90
CA ASN A 224 -8.46 -13.60 5.74
C ASN A 224 -9.51 -13.40 6.84
N ASP A 225 -10.39 -12.41 6.65
CA ASP A 225 -11.34 -11.94 7.66
C ASP A 225 -12.69 -12.67 7.64
N LEU A 226 -12.94 -13.48 6.58
CA LEU A 226 -14.15 -14.28 6.42
C LEU A 226 -13.84 -15.77 6.20
N PRO A 227 -13.12 -16.46 7.11
CA PRO A 227 -12.88 -17.88 6.95
C PRO A 227 -14.21 -18.65 7.04
N ASN A 228 -14.44 -19.50 6.06
CA ASN A 228 -15.59 -20.41 6.02
C ASN A 228 -15.15 -21.74 5.36
N PRO A 229 -14.67 -22.71 6.13
CA PRO A 229 -14.18 -23.98 5.61
C PRO A 229 -15.21 -24.73 4.76
N ASP A 230 -16.49 -24.66 5.14
CA ASP A 230 -17.59 -25.32 4.42
C ASP A 230 -17.80 -24.72 3.02
N ALA A 231 -17.44 -23.45 2.83
CA ALA A 231 -17.48 -22.77 1.54
C ALA A 231 -16.12 -22.80 0.80
N GLY A 232 -15.15 -23.60 1.27
CA GLY A 232 -13.83 -23.71 0.66
C GLY A 232 -12.86 -22.56 0.97
N ASN A 233 -13.19 -21.74 1.99
CA ASN A 233 -12.32 -20.69 2.51
C ASN A 233 -11.81 -21.08 3.90
N PRO A 234 -10.71 -21.85 4.03
CA PRO A 234 -10.20 -22.29 5.31
C PRO A 234 -9.63 -21.12 6.13
N ALA A 235 -9.63 -21.27 7.46
CA ALA A 235 -8.89 -20.37 8.33
C ALA A 235 -7.38 -20.49 8.08
N THR A 236 -6.67 -19.39 8.25
CA THR A 236 -5.21 -19.40 8.24
C THR A 236 -4.69 -20.13 9.47
N GLU A 237 -3.68 -20.97 9.31
CA GLU A 237 -3.06 -21.74 10.38
C GLU A 237 -1.56 -21.43 10.47
N LEU A 238 -1.05 -21.27 11.71
CA LEU A 238 0.38 -21.38 11.94
C LEU A 238 0.71 -22.86 12.15
N VAL A 239 1.72 -23.34 11.42
CA VAL A 239 2.26 -24.69 11.57
C VAL A 239 3.63 -24.60 12.21
N LEU A 240 3.83 -25.29 13.32
CA LEU A 240 5.13 -25.49 13.96
C LEU A 240 5.53 -26.96 13.79
N GLN A 241 6.73 -27.17 13.27
CA GLN A 241 7.30 -28.52 13.08
C GLN A 241 8.70 -28.58 13.68
N CYS A 242 9.01 -29.68 14.34
CA CYS A 242 10.32 -29.97 14.91
C CYS A 242 10.59 -31.48 14.90
N GLU A 243 11.77 -31.89 15.34
CA GLU A 243 12.16 -33.28 15.55
C GLU A 243 12.31 -33.53 17.04
N ILE A 244 11.73 -34.63 17.54
CA ILE A 244 11.83 -35.06 18.93
C ILE A 244 12.26 -36.52 18.92
N GLU A 245 13.47 -36.79 19.42
CA GLU A 245 14.09 -38.15 19.39
C GLU A 245 14.15 -38.75 17.97
N GLY A 246 14.33 -37.89 16.95
CA GLY A 246 14.40 -38.31 15.54
C GLY A 246 13.04 -38.50 14.87
N GLU A 247 11.95 -38.31 15.60
CA GLU A 247 10.58 -38.34 15.04
C GLU A 247 10.05 -36.92 14.75
N THR A 248 9.40 -36.75 13.61
CA THR A 248 8.80 -35.46 13.25
C THR A 248 7.54 -35.21 14.07
N TRP A 249 7.54 -34.14 14.84
CA TRP A 249 6.37 -33.60 15.49
C TRP A 249 5.82 -32.41 14.72
N THR A 250 4.50 -32.27 14.61
CA THR A 250 3.84 -31.15 13.93
C THR A 250 2.63 -30.67 14.71
N GLY A 251 2.61 -29.40 15.05
CA GLY A 251 1.49 -28.69 15.64
C GLY A 251 0.84 -27.73 14.66
N ARG A 252 -0.49 -27.61 14.71
CA ARG A 252 -1.30 -26.68 13.92
C ARG A 252 -2.10 -25.77 14.84
N PHE A 253 -2.03 -24.49 14.62
CA PHE A 253 -2.66 -23.47 15.43
C PHE A 253 -3.54 -22.62 14.52
N THR A 254 -4.84 -22.87 14.55
CA THR A 254 -5.81 -22.10 13.76
C THR A 254 -5.89 -20.67 14.29
N LEU A 255 -5.69 -19.69 13.41
CA LEU A 255 -5.79 -18.29 13.76
C LEU A 255 -7.26 -17.83 13.72
N HIS A 256 -7.58 -16.80 14.49
CA HIS A 256 -8.85 -16.10 14.32
C HIS A 256 -8.90 -15.39 12.95
N PRO A 257 -10.09 -14.90 12.50
CA PRO A 257 -10.18 -14.10 11.28
C PRO A 257 -9.16 -12.96 11.29
N ILE A 258 -8.34 -12.88 10.24
CA ILE A 258 -7.23 -11.92 10.14
C ILE A 258 -7.71 -10.67 9.43
N MET A 259 -7.78 -9.56 10.15
CA MET A 259 -8.18 -8.28 9.61
C MET A 259 -7.02 -7.58 8.89
N ARG A 260 -7.34 -6.66 8.01
CA ARG A 260 -6.36 -5.87 7.29
C ARG A 260 -5.43 -5.10 8.25
N GLY A 261 -4.11 -5.24 8.05
CA GLY A 261 -3.08 -4.56 8.84
C GLY A 261 -2.94 -5.05 10.28
N GLU A 262 -3.55 -6.17 10.62
CA GLU A 262 -3.53 -6.72 11.96
C GLU A 262 -2.18 -7.35 12.29
N THR A 263 -1.79 -7.26 13.56
CA THR A 263 -0.70 -8.03 14.15
C THR A 263 -1.29 -9.00 15.17
N ILE A 264 -1.16 -10.30 14.87
CA ILE A 264 -1.60 -11.40 15.75
C ILE A 264 -0.40 -11.88 16.54
N GLN A 265 -0.55 -11.96 17.85
CA GLN A 265 0.44 -12.53 18.74
C GLN A 265 0.02 -13.94 19.14
N LEU A 266 0.96 -14.90 19.00
CA LEU A 266 0.70 -16.31 19.28
C LEU A 266 1.75 -16.88 20.22
N GLU A 267 1.26 -17.64 21.22
CA GLU A 267 2.03 -18.53 22.07
C GLU A 267 1.75 -19.97 21.64
N ALA A 268 2.79 -20.74 21.35
CA ALA A 268 2.67 -22.12 20.90
C ALA A 268 3.14 -23.11 21.97
N GLU A 269 2.53 -24.29 21.97
CA GLU A 269 2.89 -25.37 22.87
C GLU A 269 3.18 -26.65 22.09
N ILE A 270 4.28 -27.31 22.45
CA ILE A 270 4.67 -28.63 21.96
C ILE A 270 4.27 -29.64 23.05
N ARG A 271 3.28 -30.49 22.75
CA ARG A 271 2.75 -31.47 23.68
C ARG A 271 2.82 -32.89 23.13
N PRO A 272 2.99 -33.94 23.99
CA PRO A 272 3.06 -35.33 23.54
C PRO A 272 1.85 -35.82 22.75
N TYR A 273 0.67 -35.22 22.96
CA TYR A 273 -0.60 -35.64 22.37
C TYR A 273 -1.28 -34.60 21.50
N GLY A 274 -0.50 -33.77 20.85
CA GLY A 274 -0.98 -32.72 19.95
C GLY A 274 -0.66 -31.29 20.42
N ALA A 275 -0.86 -30.34 19.52
CA ALA A 275 -0.62 -28.92 19.79
C ALA A 275 -1.73 -28.33 20.69
N GLY A 276 -1.33 -27.61 21.74
CA GLY A 276 -2.22 -26.77 22.53
C GLY A 276 -2.06 -25.29 22.17
N ARG A 277 -3.19 -24.57 22.16
CA ARG A 277 -3.26 -23.12 22.06
C ARG A 277 -3.80 -22.54 23.37
N HIS A 278 -3.22 -21.47 23.84
CA HIS A 278 -3.78 -20.58 24.87
C HIS A 278 -4.14 -19.22 24.29
#